data_ee56806035e07ae88e62574e102f5b8b
#
_entry.id   ee56806035e07ae88e62574e102f5b8b
#
_cell.length_a   1.000
_cell.length_b   1.000
_cell.length_c   1.000
_cell.angle_alpha   90.00
_cell.angle_beta   90.00
_cell.angle_gamma   90.00
#
_symmetry.space_group_name_H-M   'P 1'
#
loop_
_entity.id
_entity.type
_entity.pdbx_description
1 polymer ?
#
loop_
_entity_poly.entity_id
_entity_poly.type
_entity_poly.pdbx_seq_one_letter_code
_entity_poly.pdbx_strand_id
1 'polypeptide(L)'
;MLPAPAAQEWRALAQQLAPQLRFGVSTWSYPGWEGLVWDGEYESSTLSKHGLEAYHQHPLLRTVCVDRTFWRPLTASQYAAYAKQVDDDFRFVVKCPALVTDAQLHGEEGRTRELNPAFLDPALALQEFVRPALEGLGPKLGVLVFQLSPLPWGWLNRLPTLFEKLGLMLAAVREALSAHDAVIVAVEVRDPELLGQALVDTLKAHGATFCLGLHGKMPPIDAQLPMLRALWPGPLVCRWNLNRVFGAYGYADAQKKHDPFNAILSEDLPTRTVLARTIRGITGAGQSAYVTISNDAEGCAPLSIQRLAQAIGA
;
A
#
# COMPACT_ATOMS: atom_id res chain seq x y z
N MET A 1 2.46 -19.86 -16.64
CA MET A 1 1.92 -18.49 -16.75
C MET A 1 3.03 -17.58 -17.22
N LEU A 2 2.80 -16.83 -18.30
CA LEU A 2 3.78 -15.92 -18.87
C LEU A 2 3.26 -14.47 -18.80
N PRO A 3 4.15 -13.48 -18.86
CA PRO A 3 3.72 -12.09 -18.96
C PRO A 3 3.08 -11.81 -20.32
N ALA A 4 2.10 -10.90 -20.34
CA ALA A 4 1.44 -10.49 -21.56
C ALA A 4 2.45 -9.87 -22.57
N PRO A 5 2.29 -10.09 -23.89
CA PRO A 5 3.13 -9.45 -24.90
C PRO A 5 3.11 -7.93 -24.85
N ALA A 6 1.94 -7.32 -24.60
CA ALA A 6 1.78 -5.87 -24.48
C ALA A 6 2.62 -5.26 -23.35
N ALA A 7 2.93 -6.01 -22.30
CA ALA A 7 3.84 -5.56 -21.25
C ALA A 7 5.23 -5.18 -21.79
N GLN A 8 5.66 -5.76 -22.91
CA GLN A 8 6.95 -5.45 -23.52
C GLN A 8 7.01 -4.03 -24.08
N GLU A 9 5.91 -3.50 -24.59
CA GLU A 9 5.82 -2.13 -25.13
C GLU A 9 6.10 -1.09 -24.04
N TRP A 10 5.87 -1.44 -22.76
CA TRP A 10 6.06 -0.53 -21.65
C TRP A 10 7.52 -0.49 -21.13
N ARG A 11 8.41 -1.28 -21.72
CA ARG A 11 9.84 -1.28 -21.34
C ARG A 11 10.52 0.06 -21.58
N ALA A 12 10.23 0.72 -22.71
CA ALA A 12 10.79 2.02 -23.02
C ALA A 12 10.36 3.08 -22.01
N LEU A 13 9.10 3.01 -21.57
CA LEU A 13 8.57 3.88 -20.52
C LEU A 13 9.25 3.60 -19.16
N ALA A 14 9.41 2.33 -18.81
CA ALA A 14 10.06 1.94 -17.56
C ALA A 14 11.52 2.42 -17.46
N GLN A 15 12.24 2.44 -18.59
CA GLN A 15 13.62 2.94 -18.65
C GLN A 15 13.78 4.44 -18.41
N GLN A 16 12.71 5.21 -18.56
CA GLN A 16 12.68 6.66 -18.32
C GLN A 16 12.39 7.00 -16.83
N LEU A 17 11.97 6.03 -16.05
CA LEU A 17 11.62 6.22 -14.64
C LEU A 17 12.85 6.11 -13.74
N ALA A 18 12.83 6.87 -12.66
CA ALA A 18 13.89 6.80 -11.65
C ALA A 18 13.99 5.38 -11.05
N PRO A 19 15.20 4.83 -10.87
CA PRO A 19 15.39 3.46 -10.38
C PRO A 19 14.83 3.22 -8.96
N GLN A 20 14.71 4.27 -8.13
CA GLN A 20 14.14 4.21 -6.80
C GLN A 20 12.60 4.25 -6.79
N LEU A 21 11.94 4.43 -7.94
CA LEU A 21 10.49 4.35 -8.07
C LEU A 21 10.05 2.89 -8.24
N ARG A 22 9.11 2.46 -7.41
CA ARG A 22 8.48 1.15 -7.47
C ARG A 22 6.98 1.29 -7.57
N PHE A 23 6.45 0.99 -8.74
CA PHE A 23 5.02 0.88 -8.95
C PHE A 23 4.53 -0.53 -8.66
N GLY A 24 3.30 -0.64 -8.18
CA GLY A 24 2.61 -1.89 -7.99
C GLY A 24 1.13 -1.72 -7.73
N VAL A 25 0.48 -2.81 -7.40
CA VAL A 25 -0.96 -2.90 -7.19
C VAL A 25 -1.28 -3.35 -5.77
N SER A 26 -2.54 -3.16 -5.33
CA SER A 26 -2.99 -3.58 -4.00
C SER A 26 -3.18 -5.08 -3.86
N THR A 27 -3.46 -5.77 -4.97
CA THR A 27 -3.51 -7.23 -5.08
C THR A 27 -3.41 -7.63 -6.55
N TRP A 28 -2.96 -8.85 -6.85
CA TRP A 28 -2.59 -9.24 -8.21
C TRP A 28 -3.50 -10.31 -8.85
N SER A 29 -4.53 -10.80 -8.19
CA SER A 29 -5.30 -11.96 -8.65
C SER A 29 -6.52 -11.61 -9.51
N TYR A 30 -6.36 -10.72 -10.49
CA TYR A 30 -7.44 -10.27 -11.37
C TYR A 30 -7.37 -10.92 -12.75
N PRO A 31 -8.34 -11.81 -13.12
CA PRO A 31 -8.43 -12.39 -14.46
C PRO A 31 -8.53 -11.34 -15.59
N GLY A 32 -9.24 -10.24 -15.35
CA GLY A 32 -9.42 -9.16 -16.33
C GLY A 32 -8.16 -8.44 -16.79
N TRP A 33 -6.98 -8.78 -16.25
CA TRP A 33 -5.68 -8.26 -16.74
C TRP A 33 -5.06 -9.12 -17.85
N GLU A 34 -5.85 -10.02 -18.44
CA GLU A 34 -5.46 -10.73 -19.65
C GLU A 34 -5.04 -9.75 -20.76
N GLY A 35 -3.95 -10.07 -21.46
CA GLY A 35 -3.34 -9.19 -22.46
C GLY A 35 -2.62 -7.96 -21.92
N LEU A 36 -2.82 -7.59 -20.64
CA LEU A 36 -2.12 -6.49 -19.97
C LEU A 36 -0.96 -6.98 -19.09
N VAL A 37 -1.23 -7.98 -18.24
CA VAL A 37 -0.26 -8.57 -17.31
C VAL A 37 -0.07 -10.06 -17.60
N TRP A 38 -1.15 -10.78 -17.91
CA TRP A 38 -1.18 -12.22 -18.18
C TRP A 38 -1.25 -12.49 -19.68
N ASP A 39 -0.61 -13.57 -20.13
CA ASP A 39 -0.63 -14.03 -21.53
C ASP A 39 -1.94 -14.72 -21.96
N GLY A 40 -2.87 -14.96 -21.03
CA GLY A 40 -4.15 -15.63 -21.29
C GLY A 40 -5.08 -15.59 -20.08
N GLU A 41 -6.21 -16.28 -20.22
CA GLU A 41 -7.22 -16.41 -19.17
C GLU A 41 -6.75 -17.34 -18.04
N TYR A 42 -6.85 -16.87 -16.80
CA TYR A 42 -6.52 -17.64 -15.59
C TYR A 42 -7.55 -17.37 -14.51
N GLU A 43 -7.92 -18.42 -13.78
CA GLU A 43 -8.76 -18.30 -12.60
C GLU A 43 -8.07 -17.49 -11.49
N SER A 44 -8.87 -16.66 -10.78
CA SER A 44 -8.35 -15.83 -9.67
C SER A 44 -7.60 -16.65 -8.61
N SER A 45 -8.03 -17.88 -8.35
CA SER A 45 -7.37 -18.81 -7.42
C SER A 45 -5.98 -19.23 -7.89
N THR A 46 -5.78 -19.42 -9.19
CA THR A 46 -4.49 -19.73 -9.82
C THR A 46 -3.58 -18.50 -9.78
N LEU A 47 -4.11 -17.33 -10.16
CA LEU A 47 -3.39 -16.06 -10.09
C LEU A 47 -2.93 -15.74 -8.67
N SER A 48 -3.77 -15.96 -7.67
CA SER A 48 -3.43 -15.74 -6.26
C SER A 48 -2.24 -16.58 -5.79
N LYS A 49 -2.08 -17.79 -6.32
CA LYS A 49 -1.01 -18.72 -5.92
C LYS A 49 0.28 -18.55 -6.74
N HIS A 50 0.16 -18.29 -8.04
CA HIS A 50 1.26 -18.37 -9.00
C HIS A 50 1.42 -17.10 -9.85
N GLY A 51 0.51 -16.13 -9.73
CA GLY A 51 0.48 -14.95 -10.59
C GLY A 51 1.71 -14.05 -10.48
N LEU A 52 2.40 -14.07 -9.33
CA LEU A 52 3.60 -13.25 -9.14
C LEU A 52 4.74 -13.63 -10.09
N GLU A 53 4.81 -14.87 -10.59
CA GLU A 53 5.82 -15.33 -11.58
C GLU A 53 5.71 -14.58 -12.91
N ALA A 54 4.50 -14.21 -13.35
CA ALA A 54 4.31 -13.38 -14.54
C ALA A 54 4.29 -11.88 -14.19
N TYR A 55 3.69 -11.53 -13.05
CA TYR A 55 3.54 -10.16 -12.59
C TYR A 55 4.87 -9.41 -12.47
N HIS A 56 5.89 -10.03 -11.84
CA HIS A 56 7.20 -9.38 -11.63
C HIS A 56 7.99 -9.14 -12.92
N GLN A 57 7.65 -9.85 -14.00
CA GLN A 57 8.26 -9.68 -15.32
C GLN A 57 7.70 -8.47 -16.08
N HIS A 58 6.61 -7.89 -15.60
CA HIS A 58 6.04 -6.67 -16.17
C HIS A 58 6.94 -5.47 -15.84
N PRO A 59 7.40 -4.68 -16.84
CA PRO A 59 8.47 -3.70 -16.66
C PRO A 59 8.14 -2.56 -15.70
N LEU A 60 6.85 -2.22 -15.51
CA LEU A 60 6.42 -1.18 -14.58
C LEU A 60 6.09 -1.71 -13.17
N LEU A 61 5.90 -3.02 -12.99
CA LEU A 61 5.38 -3.60 -11.74
C LEU A 61 6.54 -4.16 -10.90
N ARG A 62 7.18 -3.30 -10.12
CA ARG A 62 8.36 -3.62 -9.31
C ARG A 62 8.06 -3.79 -7.82
N THR A 63 6.79 -3.68 -7.44
CA THR A 63 6.29 -3.93 -6.09
C THR A 63 4.86 -4.47 -6.15
N VAL A 64 4.38 -4.98 -5.06
CA VAL A 64 2.97 -5.33 -4.84
C VAL A 64 2.63 -5.13 -3.37
N CYS A 65 1.40 -4.69 -3.07
CA CYS A 65 0.91 -4.69 -1.71
C CYS A 65 0.25 -6.03 -1.37
N VAL A 66 0.65 -6.63 -0.27
CA VAL A 66 0.03 -7.84 0.24
C VAL A 66 -1.10 -7.42 1.20
N ASP A 67 -2.27 -7.06 0.63
CA ASP A 67 -3.41 -6.54 1.40
C ASP A 67 -4.21 -7.63 2.12
N ARG A 68 -4.14 -8.89 1.68
CA ARG A 68 -4.83 -10.01 2.33
C ARG A 68 -4.43 -10.23 3.78
N THR A 69 -3.23 -9.80 4.16
CA THR A 69 -2.73 -9.86 5.54
C THR A 69 -3.60 -9.06 6.51
N PHE A 70 -4.31 -8.05 6.02
CA PHE A 70 -5.23 -7.25 6.82
C PHE A 70 -6.32 -8.11 7.47
N TRP A 71 -6.84 -9.09 6.73
CA TRP A 71 -7.89 -9.99 7.19
C TRP A 71 -7.37 -11.18 7.99
N ARG A 72 -6.18 -11.65 7.65
CA ARG A 72 -5.56 -12.81 8.30
C ARG A 72 -4.03 -12.69 8.25
N PRO A 73 -3.34 -12.74 9.40
CA PRO A 73 -1.88 -12.79 9.43
C PRO A 73 -1.33 -13.92 8.54
N LEU A 74 -0.20 -13.71 7.91
CA LEU A 74 0.51 -14.71 7.14
C LEU A 74 1.70 -15.24 7.93
N THR A 75 1.96 -16.53 7.80
CA THR A 75 3.17 -17.16 8.34
C THR A 75 4.41 -16.82 7.50
N ALA A 76 5.60 -16.99 8.08
CA ALA A 76 6.86 -16.82 7.36
C ALA A 76 6.94 -17.72 6.12
N SER A 77 6.45 -18.95 6.18
CA SER A 77 6.42 -19.87 5.04
C SER A 77 5.51 -19.38 3.90
N GLN A 78 4.39 -18.75 4.21
CA GLN A 78 3.51 -18.14 3.20
C GLN A 78 4.16 -16.93 2.53
N TYR A 79 4.85 -16.07 3.28
CA TYR A 79 5.65 -14.98 2.72
C TYR A 79 6.82 -15.52 1.86
N ALA A 80 7.51 -16.56 2.31
CA ALA A 80 8.59 -17.18 1.56
C ALA A 80 8.09 -17.78 0.22
N ALA A 81 6.85 -18.28 0.17
CA ALA A 81 6.24 -18.74 -1.08
C ALA A 81 6.02 -17.60 -2.10
N TYR A 82 5.73 -16.38 -1.64
CA TYR A 82 5.68 -15.21 -2.51
C TYR A 82 7.07 -14.75 -2.94
N ALA A 83 8.02 -14.69 -2.00
CA ALA A 83 9.39 -14.27 -2.29
C ALA A 83 10.07 -15.14 -3.35
N LYS A 84 9.76 -16.44 -3.41
CA LYS A 84 10.30 -17.37 -4.41
C LYS A 84 9.82 -17.12 -5.84
N GLN A 85 8.70 -16.42 -6.02
CA GLN A 85 8.10 -16.19 -7.34
C GLN A 85 8.65 -14.94 -8.04
N VAL A 86 9.46 -14.13 -7.39
CA VAL A 86 9.94 -12.86 -7.90
C VAL A 86 11.45 -12.75 -7.83
N ASP A 87 12.05 -11.89 -8.64
CA ASP A 87 13.49 -11.65 -8.67
C ASP A 87 14.01 -10.90 -7.42
N ASP A 88 15.32 -10.74 -7.31
CA ASP A 88 15.97 -10.14 -6.14
C ASP A 88 15.78 -8.62 -6.05
N ASP A 89 15.47 -7.95 -7.15
CA ASP A 89 15.15 -6.50 -7.13
C ASP A 89 13.71 -6.21 -6.72
N PHE A 90 12.82 -7.18 -6.77
CA PHE A 90 11.42 -6.98 -6.40
C PHE A 90 11.27 -6.70 -4.90
N ARG A 91 10.36 -5.78 -4.55
CA ARG A 91 10.07 -5.44 -3.14
C ARG A 91 8.60 -5.56 -2.84
N PHE A 92 8.27 -6.07 -1.66
CA PHE A 92 6.91 -6.17 -1.17
C PHE A 92 6.56 -5.00 -0.26
N VAL A 93 5.37 -4.45 -0.45
CA VAL A 93 4.67 -3.63 0.52
C VAL A 93 3.72 -4.53 1.27
N VAL A 94 3.76 -4.56 2.58
CA VAL A 94 2.94 -5.47 3.38
C VAL A 94 2.07 -4.68 4.33
N LYS A 95 0.76 -4.95 4.31
CA LYS A 95 -0.21 -4.28 5.18
C LYS A 95 -0.37 -5.01 6.50
N CYS A 96 -0.31 -4.28 7.60
CA CYS A 96 -0.50 -4.83 8.95
C CYS A 96 -1.90 -5.41 9.13
N PRO A 97 -2.05 -6.55 9.81
CA PRO A 97 -3.34 -7.13 10.12
C PRO A 97 -4.25 -6.22 10.94
N ALA A 98 -5.56 -6.26 10.66
CA ALA A 98 -6.59 -5.53 11.41
C ALA A 98 -6.55 -5.85 12.93
N LEU A 99 -6.17 -7.07 13.26
CA LEU A 99 -5.94 -7.50 14.64
C LEU A 99 -5.07 -6.51 15.45
N VAL A 100 -4.09 -5.87 14.79
CA VAL A 100 -3.19 -4.88 15.41
C VAL A 100 -3.70 -3.45 15.21
N THR A 101 -4.21 -3.11 14.02
CA THR A 101 -4.43 -1.72 13.61
C THR A 101 -5.88 -1.27 13.62
N ASP A 102 -6.83 -2.15 13.90
CA ASP A 102 -8.23 -1.78 14.07
C ASP A 102 -8.57 -1.63 15.55
N ALA A 103 -9.12 -0.47 15.93
CA ALA A 103 -9.58 -0.20 17.29
C ALA A 103 -10.84 -0.99 17.66
N GLN A 104 -11.52 -1.54 16.67
CA GLN A 104 -12.70 -2.39 16.83
C GLN A 104 -12.61 -3.59 15.91
N LEU A 105 -12.84 -4.78 16.46
CA LEU A 105 -12.95 -6.02 15.69
C LEU A 105 -14.41 -6.29 15.34
N HIS A 106 -14.63 -6.92 14.20
CA HIS A 106 -15.93 -7.45 13.83
C HIS A 106 -16.19 -8.72 14.66
N GLY A 107 -17.33 -8.79 15.36
CA GLY A 107 -17.79 -10.00 16.01
C GLY A 107 -18.07 -11.13 15.00
N GLU A 108 -18.22 -12.37 15.48
CA GLU A 108 -18.37 -13.57 14.63
C GLU A 108 -19.50 -13.47 13.58
N GLU A 109 -20.55 -12.70 13.85
CA GLU A 109 -21.66 -12.47 12.91
C GLU A 109 -21.50 -11.20 12.05
N GLY A 110 -20.38 -10.46 12.17
CA GLY A 110 -20.10 -9.24 11.42
C GLY A 110 -21.01 -8.03 11.78
N ARG A 111 -21.93 -8.19 12.71
CA ARG A 111 -22.92 -7.16 13.08
C ARG A 111 -22.54 -6.32 14.30
N THR A 112 -21.73 -6.84 15.19
CA THR A 112 -21.24 -6.14 16.39
C THR A 112 -19.79 -5.76 16.21
N ARG A 113 -19.46 -4.53 16.59
CA ARG A 113 -18.07 -4.08 16.69
C ARG A 113 -17.70 -4.05 18.16
N GLU A 114 -16.74 -4.88 18.54
CA GLU A 114 -16.20 -4.93 19.88
C GLU A 114 -14.89 -4.15 19.94
N LEU A 115 -14.59 -3.53 21.07
CA LEU A 115 -13.30 -2.88 21.27
C LEU A 115 -12.18 -3.92 21.17
N ASN A 116 -11.15 -3.58 20.43
CA ASN A 116 -9.95 -4.39 20.32
C ASN A 116 -9.00 -4.08 21.49
N PRO A 117 -8.83 -4.98 22.47
CA PRO A 117 -7.92 -4.75 23.59
C PRO A 117 -6.45 -4.75 23.14
N ALA A 118 -6.14 -5.38 22.01
CA ALA A 118 -4.80 -5.48 21.42
C ALA A 118 -4.52 -4.39 20.38
N PHE A 119 -5.38 -3.36 20.29
CA PHE A 119 -5.16 -2.24 19.37
C PHE A 119 -3.82 -1.55 19.63
N LEU A 120 -2.96 -1.54 18.61
CA LEU A 120 -1.59 -1.03 18.65
C LEU A 120 -0.70 -1.70 19.72
N ASP A 121 -0.94 -2.97 20.01
CA ASP A 121 -0.09 -3.75 20.91
C ASP A 121 1.27 -4.06 20.25
N PRO A 122 2.40 -3.65 20.87
CA PRO A 122 3.73 -3.86 20.29
C PRO A 122 4.09 -5.34 20.13
N ALA A 123 3.79 -6.17 21.14
CA ALA A 123 4.16 -7.59 21.11
C ALA A 123 3.39 -8.33 20.01
N LEU A 124 2.09 -8.06 19.88
CA LEU A 124 1.26 -8.63 18.84
C LEU A 124 1.69 -8.16 17.43
N ALA A 125 2.03 -6.89 17.27
CA ALA A 125 2.55 -6.35 16.00
C ALA A 125 3.83 -7.08 15.58
N LEU A 126 4.73 -7.36 16.52
CA LEU A 126 5.96 -8.10 16.23
C LEU A 126 5.68 -9.57 15.91
N GLN A 127 4.85 -10.23 16.69
CA GLN A 127 4.60 -11.66 16.58
C GLN A 127 3.82 -12.01 15.32
N GLU A 128 2.73 -11.30 15.05
CA GLU A 128 1.76 -11.63 13.99
C GLU A 128 2.07 -10.95 12.65
N PHE A 129 3.00 -10.00 12.63
CA PHE A 129 3.25 -9.23 11.42
C PHE A 129 4.74 -9.05 11.10
N VAL A 130 5.50 -8.35 11.95
CA VAL A 130 6.85 -7.91 11.58
C VAL A 130 7.81 -9.09 11.41
N ARG A 131 7.88 -9.99 12.41
CA ARG A 131 8.79 -11.14 12.37
C ARG A 131 8.47 -12.11 11.23
N PRO A 132 7.20 -12.56 11.02
CA PRO A 132 6.88 -13.42 9.88
C PRO A 132 7.20 -12.78 8.52
N ALA A 133 6.99 -11.48 8.37
CA ALA A 133 7.31 -10.76 7.14
C ALA A 133 8.82 -10.69 6.90
N LEU A 134 9.62 -10.38 7.94
CA LEU A 134 11.08 -10.37 7.87
C LEU A 134 11.65 -11.75 7.53
N GLU A 135 11.22 -12.79 8.24
CA GLU A 135 11.70 -14.15 8.04
C GLU A 135 11.36 -14.68 6.64
N GLY A 136 10.13 -14.42 6.18
CA GLY A 136 9.64 -14.98 4.92
C GLY A 136 10.05 -14.22 3.68
N LEU A 137 10.08 -12.88 3.72
CA LEU A 137 10.45 -12.04 2.58
C LEU A 137 11.94 -11.71 2.55
N GLY A 138 12.60 -11.68 3.70
CA GLY A 138 14.01 -11.33 3.79
C GLY A 138 14.31 -9.98 3.13
N PRO A 139 15.32 -9.90 2.24
CA PRO A 139 15.71 -8.65 1.57
C PRO A 139 14.64 -8.11 0.60
N LYS A 140 13.61 -8.89 0.28
CA LYS A 140 12.50 -8.49 -0.58
C LYS A 140 11.40 -7.72 0.16
N LEU A 141 11.49 -7.62 1.50
CA LEU A 141 10.60 -6.74 2.27
C LEU A 141 11.01 -5.28 2.05
N GLY A 142 10.12 -4.49 1.49
CA GLY A 142 10.34 -3.06 1.21
C GLY A 142 9.66 -2.13 2.21
N VAL A 143 8.37 -2.35 2.44
CA VAL A 143 7.55 -1.46 3.27
C VAL A 143 6.62 -2.25 4.18
N LEU A 144 6.57 -1.87 5.45
CA LEU A 144 5.53 -2.26 6.40
C LEU A 144 4.52 -1.11 6.55
N VAL A 145 3.25 -1.34 6.20
CA VAL A 145 2.18 -0.33 6.28
C VAL A 145 1.28 -0.64 7.46
N PHE A 146 1.25 0.27 8.43
CA PHE A 146 0.30 0.25 9.55
C PHE A 146 -0.87 1.17 9.21
N GLN A 147 -1.94 0.60 8.66
CA GLN A 147 -3.14 1.36 8.34
C GLN A 147 -4.09 1.38 9.54
N LEU A 148 -4.27 2.55 10.13
CA LEU A 148 -5.32 2.77 11.12
C LEU A 148 -6.66 2.89 10.40
N SER A 149 -7.55 1.92 10.62
CA SER A 149 -8.93 1.97 10.13
C SER A 149 -9.71 3.10 10.82
N PRO A 150 -10.87 3.51 10.28
CA PRO A 150 -11.65 4.55 10.90
C PRO A 150 -11.87 4.31 12.39
N LEU A 151 -11.49 5.29 13.19
CA LEU A 151 -11.48 5.17 14.64
C LEU A 151 -12.87 5.49 15.24
N PRO A 152 -13.29 4.77 16.28
CA PRO A 152 -14.44 5.17 17.06
C PRO A 152 -14.19 6.49 17.79
N TRP A 153 -15.27 7.25 18.01
CA TRP A 153 -15.24 8.59 18.61
C TRP A 153 -14.44 8.67 19.92
N GLY A 154 -14.48 7.60 20.73
CA GLY A 154 -13.71 7.53 21.96
C GLY A 154 -12.19 7.63 21.80
N TRP A 155 -11.64 7.25 20.64
CA TRP A 155 -10.23 7.43 20.31
C TRP A 155 -9.96 8.81 19.71
N LEU A 156 -10.83 9.31 18.82
CA LEU A 156 -10.68 10.65 18.24
C LEU A 156 -10.69 11.75 19.31
N ASN A 157 -11.39 11.56 20.42
CA ASN A 157 -11.38 12.48 21.56
C ASN A 157 -10.16 12.35 22.48
N ARG A 158 -9.28 11.39 22.25
CA ARG A 158 -8.09 11.11 23.07
C ARG A 158 -6.84 10.92 22.23
N LEU A 159 -6.62 11.83 21.27
CA LEU A 159 -5.48 11.79 20.34
C LEU A 159 -4.12 11.67 21.05
N PRO A 160 -3.83 12.36 22.18
CA PRO A 160 -2.57 12.16 22.88
C PRO A 160 -2.32 10.71 23.27
N THR A 161 -3.33 10.03 23.84
CA THR A 161 -3.23 8.60 24.20
C THR A 161 -3.06 7.70 22.96
N LEU A 162 -3.73 8.03 21.85
CA LEU A 162 -3.57 7.32 20.60
C LEU A 162 -2.13 7.41 20.08
N PHE A 163 -1.57 8.62 20.04
CA PHE A 163 -0.21 8.83 19.54
C PHE A 163 0.85 8.24 20.47
N GLU A 164 0.63 8.22 21.78
CA GLU A 164 1.47 7.51 22.73
C GLU A 164 1.50 6.00 22.44
N LYS A 165 0.33 5.37 22.29
CA LYS A 165 0.24 3.93 21.92
C LYS A 165 0.90 3.64 20.57
N LEU A 166 0.64 4.49 19.57
CA LEU A 166 1.26 4.38 18.25
C LEU A 166 2.79 4.48 18.37
N GLY A 167 3.29 5.44 19.14
CA GLY A 167 4.71 5.62 19.38
C GLY A 167 5.37 4.41 20.03
N LEU A 168 4.75 3.81 21.06
CA LEU A 168 5.25 2.60 21.72
C LEU A 168 5.34 1.41 20.74
N MET A 169 4.31 1.23 19.91
CA MET A 169 4.34 0.18 18.88
C MET A 169 5.43 0.44 17.85
N LEU A 170 5.54 1.67 17.32
CA LEU A 170 6.56 2.03 16.33
C LEU A 170 7.99 1.89 16.88
N ALA A 171 8.22 2.22 18.17
CA ALA A 171 9.50 2.01 18.84
C ALA A 171 9.92 0.53 18.84
N ALA A 172 9.01 -0.37 19.24
CA ALA A 172 9.26 -1.80 19.22
C ALA A 172 9.52 -2.33 17.80
N VAL A 173 8.75 -1.85 16.80
CA VAL A 173 8.96 -2.19 15.39
C VAL A 173 10.35 -1.74 14.93
N ARG A 174 10.78 -0.52 15.25
CA ARG A 174 12.11 -0.02 14.88
C ARG A 174 13.24 -0.78 15.55
N GLU A 175 13.09 -1.15 16.79
CA GLU A 175 14.05 -2.01 17.48
C GLU A 175 14.19 -3.37 16.77
N ALA A 176 13.07 -4.01 16.40
CA ALA A 176 13.07 -5.26 15.64
C ALA A 176 13.69 -5.13 14.24
N LEU A 177 13.66 -3.94 13.65
CA LEU A 177 14.24 -3.61 12.34
C LEU A 177 15.67 -3.06 12.43
N SER A 178 16.33 -3.08 13.58
CA SER A 178 17.65 -2.45 13.77
C SER A 178 18.77 -2.95 12.84
N ALA A 179 18.65 -4.18 12.33
CA ALA A 179 19.53 -4.75 11.30
C ALA A 179 18.97 -4.65 9.86
N HIS A 180 17.87 -3.92 9.66
CA HIS A 180 17.09 -3.89 8.40
C HIS A 180 16.73 -2.45 8.00
N ASP A 181 17.71 -1.56 7.94
CA ASP A 181 17.53 -0.12 7.68
C ASP A 181 16.85 0.20 6.36
N ALA A 182 16.91 -0.72 5.39
CA ALA A 182 16.26 -0.56 4.10
C ALA A 182 14.72 -0.72 4.16
N VAL A 183 14.18 -1.31 5.25
CA VAL A 183 12.74 -1.50 5.41
C VAL A 183 12.08 -0.21 5.88
N ILE A 184 11.15 0.28 5.08
CA ILE A 184 10.38 1.48 5.39
C ILE A 184 9.20 1.11 6.29
N VAL A 185 9.01 1.85 7.38
CA VAL A 185 7.82 1.80 8.24
C VAL A 185 6.92 2.96 7.89
N ALA A 186 5.70 2.69 7.46
CA ALA A 186 4.75 3.71 7.03
C ALA A 186 3.42 3.60 7.80
N VAL A 187 2.85 4.72 8.17
CA VAL A 187 1.53 4.79 8.82
C VAL A 187 0.53 5.45 7.89
N GLU A 188 -0.55 4.73 7.57
CA GLU A 188 -1.71 5.23 6.83
C GLU A 188 -2.86 5.50 7.80
N VAL A 189 -3.53 6.65 7.66
CA VAL A 189 -4.69 7.00 8.48
C VAL A 189 -5.96 7.10 7.62
N ARG A 190 -7.11 6.86 8.22
CA ARG A 190 -8.45 6.92 7.57
C ARG A 190 -9.37 7.96 8.20
N ASP A 191 -8.86 8.76 9.13
CA ASP A 191 -9.56 9.88 9.75
C ASP A 191 -8.76 11.17 9.51
N PRO A 192 -9.36 12.16 8.81
CA PRO A 192 -8.71 13.44 8.53
C PRO A 192 -8.24 14.18 9.79
N GLU A 193 -8.89 13.93 10.90
CA GLU A 193 -8.59 14.51 12.22
C GLU A 193 -7.20 14.14 12.74
N LEU A 194 -6.62 13.06 12.21
CA LEU A 194 -5.26 12.61 12.56
C LEU A 194 -4.17 13.37 11.79
N LEU A 195 -4.55 14.09 10.72
CA LEU A 195 -3.57 14.85 9.91
C LEU A 195 -3.13 16.11 10.66
N GLY A 196 -1.95 16.08 11.24
CA GLY A 196 -1.45 17.22 11.99
C GLY A 196 -0.05 17.02 12.59
N GLN A 197 0.42 18.04 13.30
CA GLN A 197 1.78 18.07 13.85
C GLN A 197 2.04 16.90 14.81
N ALA A 198 1.07 16.52 15.63
CA ALA A 198 1.23 15.42 16.58
C ALA A 198 1.53 14.07 15.89
N LEU A 199 0.87 13.77 14.75
CA LEU A 199 1.22 12.59 13.97
C LEU A 199 2.61 12.73 13.36
N VAL A 200 2.97 13.89 12.81
CA VAL A 200 4.30 14.14 12.25
C VAL A 200 5.39 13.92 13.32
N ASP A 201 5.20 14.45 14.52
CA ASP A 201 6.17 14.33 15.61
C ASP A 201 6.33 12.87 16.05
N THR A 202 5.21 12.13 16.16
CA THR A 202 5.23 10.70 16.46
C THR A 202 5.98 9.90 15.40
N LEU A 203 5.72 10.15 14.11
CA LEU A 203 6.39 9.46 13.02
C LEU A 203 7.90 9.76 12.99
N LYS A 204 8.28 11.03 13.13
CA LYS A 204 9.70 11.45 13.20
C LYS A 204 10.44 10.81 14.34
N ALA A 205 9.86 10.83 15.55
CA ALA A 205 10.50 10.28 16.76
C ALA A 205 10.85 8.80 16.60
N HIS A 206 10.09 8.07 15.79
CA HIS A 206 10.28 6.64 15.61
C HIS A 206 10.74 6.24 14.20
N GLY A 207 11.26 7.18 13.41
CA GLY A 207 11.80 6.91 12.07
C GLY A 207 10.79 6.31 11.09
N ALA A 208 9.50 6.58 11.27
CA ALA A 208 8.44 6.16 10.39
C ALA A 208 8.06 7.29 9.41
N THR A 209 7.41 6.94 8.30
CA THR A 209 6.88 7.91 7.33
C THR A 209 5.35 7.88 7.26
N PHE A 210 4.79 8.94 6.70
CA PHE A 210 3.36 9.00 6.39
C PHE A 210 3.08 8.26 5.09
N CYS A 211 2.14 7.30 5.13
CA CYS A 211 1.60 6.70 3.92
C CYS A 211 0.49 7.58 3.37
N LEU A 212 0.71 8.15 2.19
CA LEU A 212 -0.28 8.94 1.47
C LEU A 212 -1.43 8.06 1.03
N GLY A 213 -2.53 8.07 1.78
CA GLY A 213 -3.73 7.26 1.53
C GLY A 213 -4.74 8.01 0.67
N LEU A 214 -4.89 7.66 -0.61
CA LEU A 214 -5.86 8.25 -1.50
C LEU A 214 -7.15 7.43 -1.46
N HIS A 215 -8.14 7.95 -0.75
CA HIS A 215 -9.38 7.27 -0.41
C HIS A 215 -10.53 8.28 -0.25
N GLY A 216 -11.76 7.88 -0.54
CA GLY A 216 -12.92 8.76 -0.48
C GLY A 216 -13.20 9.44 0.87
N LYS A 217 -12.76 8.84 1.97
CA LYS A 217 -12.87 9.43 3.32
C LYS A 217 -11.80 10.48 3.61
N MET A 218 -10.64 10.41 2.93
CA MET A 218 -9.53 11.31 3.16
C MET A 218 -9.64 12.59 2.30
N PRO A 219 -9.02 13.69 2.73
CA PRO A 219 -8.97 14.89 1.91
C PRO A 219 -8.18 14.63 0.61
N PRO A 220 -8.33 15.49 -0.42
CA PRO A 220 -7.58 15.33 -1.67
C PRO A 220 -6.07 15.36 -1.42
N ILE A 221 -5.33 14.85 -2.41
CA ILE A 221 -3.88 14.68 -2.31
C ILE A 221 -3.17 15.96 -1.87
N ASP A 222 -3.53 17.13 -2.43
CA ASP A 222 -2.91 18.42 -2.11
C ASP A 222 -2.98 18.75 -0.61
N ALA A 223 -4.10 18.43 0.04
CA ALA A 223 -4.29 18.67 1.47
C ALA A 223 -3.50 17.69 2.36
N GLN A 224 -3.04 16.57 1.82
CA GLN A 224 -2.20 15.61 2.54
C GLN A 224 -0.69 15.87 2.36
N LEU A 225 -0.26 16.58 1.29
CA LEU A 225 1.15 16.86 1.01
C LEU A 225 1.91 17.58 2.14
N PRO A 226 1.30 18.45 2.96
CA PRO A 226 1.98 19.04 4.12
C PRO A 226 2.58 18.00 5.07
N MET A 227 1.94 16.83 5.25
CA MET A 227 2.46 15.73 6.05
C MET A 227 3.80 15.22 5.51
N LEU A 228 3.88 14.98 4.20
CA LEU A 228 5.13 14.54 3.54
C LEU A 228 6.23 15.60 3.63
N ARG A 229 5.88 16.89 3.43
CA ARG A 229 6.84 17.98 3.54
C ARG A 229 7.41 18.09 4.94
N ALA A 230 6.58 17.91 5.96
CA ALA A 230 7.01 17.94 7.35
C ALA A 230 7.94 16.76 7.71
N LEU A 231 7.87 15.64 7.00
CA LEU A 231 8.72 14.45 7.18
C LEU A 231 9.94 14.42 6.24
N TRP A 232 10.16 15.48 5.48
CA TRP A 232 11.31 15.61 4.58
C TRP A 232 12.66 15.74 5.34
N PRO A 233 13.78 15.13 4.84
CA PRO A 233 13.84 14.18 3.72
C PRO A 233 13.36 12.79 4.12
N GLY A 234 12.64 12.14 3.21
CA GLY A 234 12.10 10.79 3.48
C GLY A 234 11.42 10.17 2.24
N PRO A 235 11.15 8.87 2.30
CA PRO A 235 10.53 8.15 1.19
C PRO A 235 9.06 8.54 1.01
N LEU A 236 8.57 8.38 -0.22
CA LEU A 236 7.15 8.37 -0.51
C LEU A 236 6.61 6.94 -0.42
N VAL A 237 5.61 6.75 0.43
CA VAL A 237 4.73 5.57 0.37
C VAL A 237 3.34 6.07 0.05
N CYS A 238 2.76 5.61 -1.06
CA CYS A 238 1.43 6.00 -1.51
C CYS A 238 0.58 4.77 -1.81
N ARG A 239 -0.64 4.78 -1.32
CA ARG A 239 -1.67 3.80 -1.64
C ARG A 239 -2.90 4.50 -2.21
N TRP A 240 -3.11 4.36 -3.53
CA TRP A 240 -4.28 4.90 -4.21
C TRP A 240 -5.38 3.85 -4.22
N ASN A 241 -6.22 3.90 -3.20
CA ASN A 241 -7.12 2.81 -2.84
C ASN A 241 -8.50 2.91 -3.49
N LEU A 242 -9.08 4.11 -3.55
CA LEU A 242 -10.46 4.31 -4.02
C LEU A 242 -10.62 5.71 -4.61
N ASN A 243 -11.27 5.80 -5.77
CA ASN A 243 -11.65 7.08 -6.35
C ASN A 243 -12.64 7.80 -5.45
N ARG A 244 -12.40 9.07 -5.21
CA ARG A 244 -13.22 9.90 -4.31
C ARG A 244 -14.66 10.10 -4.79
N VAL A 245 -14.92 9.91 -6.08
CA VAL A 245 -16.29 10.01 -6.64
C VAL A 245 -17.25 8.99 -6.04
N PHE A 246 -16.73 7.87 -5.52
CA PHE A 246 -17.54 6.83 -4.87
C PHE A 246 -17.79 7.11 -3.38
N GLY A 247 -17.18 8.17 -2.81
CA GLY A 247 -17.33 8.50 -1.39
C GLY A 247 -16.57 7.57 -0.45
N ALA A 248 -16.82 7.72 0.84
CA ALA A 248 -16.05 7.06 1.90
C ALA A 248 -16.25 5.53 1.97
N TYR A 249 -17.37 5.02 1.52
CA TYR A 249 -17.76 3.60 1.64
C TYR A 249 -18.08 2.95 0.28
N GLY A 250 -17.69 3.58 -0.81
CA GLY A 250 -18.09 3.22 -2.18
C GLY A 250 -17.29 2.09 -2.84
N TYR A 251 -16.62 1.22 -2.09
CA TYR A 251 -15.88 0.10 -2.69
C TYR A 251 -16.77 -0.84 -3.51
N ALA A 252 -17.96 -1.19 -2.99
CA ALA A 252 -18.88 -2.07 -3.70
C ALA A 252 -19.37 -1.46 -5.02
N ASP A 253 -19.64 -0.15 -5.03
CA ASP A 253 -20.06 0.58 -6.22
C ASP A 253 -18.91 0.70 -7.24
N ALA A 254 -17.69 0.97 -6.74
CA ALA A 254 -16.50 1.00 -7.58
C ALA A 254 -16.25 -0.36 -8.23
N GLN A 255 -16.28 -1.45 -7.47
CA GLN A 255 -16.08 -2.81 -7.96
C GLN A 255 -17.12 -3.17 -9.00
N LYS A 256 -18.40 -2.91 -8.73
CA LYS A 256 -19.48 -3.17 -9.68
C LYS A 256 -19.32 -2.39 -10.98
N LYS A 257 -18.87 -1.13 -10.90
CA LYS A 257 -18.65 -0.30 -12.09
C LYS A 257 -17.43 -0.72 -12.88
N HIS A 258 -16.38 -1.15 -12.20
CA HIS A 258 -15.07 -1.40 -12.78
C HIS A 258 -14.86 -2.85 -13.26
N ASP A 259 -15.72 -3.79 -12.86
CA ASP A 259 -15.66 -5.17 -13.34
C ASP A 259 -15.71 -5.22 -14.89
N PRO A 260 -14.83 -5.98 -15.56
CA PRO A 260 -13.83 -6.94 -15.06
C PRO A 260 -12.42 -6.35 -14.80
N PHE A 261 -12.27 -5.08 -14.55
CA PHE A 261 -11.04 -4.37 -14.20
C PHE A 261 -9.98 -4.30 -15.31
N ASN A 262 -10.42 -4.22 -16.56
CA ASN A 262 -9.58 -4.22 -17.77
C ASN A 262 -9.52 -2.87 -18.48
N ALA A 263 -10.21 -1.84 -17.97
CA ALA A 263 -10.28 -0.52 -18.58
C ALA A 263 -10.30 0.61 -17.53
N ILE A 264 -9.89 1.80 -17.92
CA ILE A 264 -10.08 3.01 -17.13
C ILE A 264 -11.51 3.49 -17.30
N LEU A 265 -12.32 3.42 -16.25
CA LEU A 265 -13.74 3.78 -16.25
C LEU A 265 -14.07 4.97 -15.33
N SER A 266 -13.15 5.35 -14.47
CA SER A 266 -13.30 6.48 -13.51
C SER A 266 -12.00 7.26 -13.41
N GLU A 267 -11.61 7.93 -14.50
CA GLU A 267 -10.36 8.67 -14.57
C GLU A 267 -10.28 9.79 -13.51
N ASP A 268 -9.16 9.88 -12.80
CA ASP A 268 -8.87 10.95 -11.83
C ASP A 268 -7.58 11.69 -12.22
N LEU A 269 -7.68 12.47 -13.28
CA LEU A 269 -6.57 13.27 -13.81
C LEU A 269 -5.98 14.26 -12.79
N PRO A 270 -6.78 14.97 -11.94
CA PRO A 270 -6.22 15.84 -10.92
C PRO A 270 -5.29 15.11 -9.94
N THR A 271 -5.74 13.98 -9.37
CA THR A 271 -4.93 13.16 -8.47
C THR A 271 -3.66 12.67 -9.17
N ARG A 272 -3.78 12.13 -10.40
CA ARG A 272 -2.64 11.64 -11.19
C ARG A 272 -1.60 12.73 -11.43
N THR A 273 -2.03 13.94 -11.80
CA THR A 273 -1.13 15.08 -12.07
C THR A 273 -0.32 15.47 -10.84
N VAL A 274 -0.98 15.60 -9.69
CA VAL A 274 -0.31 15.96 -8.44
C VAL A 274 0.62 14.84 -7.98
N LEU A 275 0.18 13.59 -8.08
CA LEU A 275 0.99 12.43 -7.70
C LEU A 275 2.24 12.30 -8.58
N ALA A 276 2.13 12.49 -9.90
CA ALA A 276 3.27 12.47 -10.82
C ALA A 276 4.31 13.54 -10.45
N ARG A 277 3.87 14.77 -10.17
CA ARG A 277 4.76 15.85 -9.70
C ARG A 277 5.43 15.52 -8.38
N THR A 278 4.68 14.93 -7.44
CA THR A 278 5.20 14.52 -6.14
C THR A 278 6.27 13.43 -6.29
N ILE A 279 6.00 12.41 -7.09
CA ILE A 279 6.96 11.33 -7.37
C ILE A 279 8.25 11.91 -7.98
N ARG A 280 8.16 12.79 -9.00
CA ARG A 280 9.34 13.45 -9.60
C ARG A 280 10.18 14.20 -8.56
N GLY A 281 9.53 14.94 -7.66
CA GLY A 281 10.24 15.69 -6.61
C GLY A 281 10.97 14.77 -5.63
N ILE A 282 10.32 13.71 -5.18
CA ILE A 282 10.86 12.72 -4.24
C ILE A 282 12.03 11.96 -4.86
N THR A 283 11.83 11.39 -6.05
CA THR A 283 12.84 10.56 -6.71
C THR A 283 13.99 11.39 -7.28
N GLY A 284 13.70 12.60 -7.77
CA GLY A 284 14.73 13.55 -8.21
C GLY A 284 15.67 14.01 -7.10
N ALA A 285 15.22 13.94 -5.84
CA ALA A 285 16.05 14.18 -4.67
C ALA A 285 16.71 12.90 -4.09
N GLY A 286 16.69 11.79 -4.85
CA GLY A 286 17.33 10.54 -4.47
C GLY A 286 16.53 9.69 -3.47
N GLN A 287 15.32 10.10 -3.09
CA GLN A 287 14.49 9.35 -2.15
C GLN A 287 13.69 8.25 -2.85
N SER A 288 13.41 7.16 -2.13
CA SER A 288 12.60 6.05 -2.65
C SER A 288 11.11 6.42 -2.72
N ALA A 289 10.42 5.88 -3.72
CA ALA A 289 8.98 6.02 -3.88
C ALA A 289 8.34 4.65 -4.12
N TYR A 290 7.41 4.26 -3.26
CA TYR A 290 6.56 3.08 -3.39
C TYR A 290 5.12 3.54 -3.61
N VAL A 291 4.57 3.24 -4.77
CA VAL A 291 3.21 3.66 -5.14
C VAL A 291 2.41 2.44 -5.56
N THR A 292 1.40 2.09 -4.79
CA THR A 292 0.48 1.01 -5.10
C THR A 292 -0.91 1.55 -5.44
N ILE A 293 -1.50 1.04 -6.52
CA ILE A 293 -2.79 1.46 -7.04
C ILE A 293 -3.76 0.28 -6.99
N SER A 294 -4.99 0.53 -6.50
CA SER A 294 -6.10 -0.41 -6.59
C SER A 294 -6.85 -0.25 -7.92
N ASN A 295 -7.50 -1.30 -8.39
CA ASN A 295 -8.47 -1.20 -9.47
C ASN A 295 -9.62 -0.22 -9.15
N ASP A 296 -9.97 -0.10 -7.87
CA ASP A 296 -11.04 0.80 -7.41
C ASP A 296 -10.67 2.29 -7.55
N ALA A 297 -9.41 2.60 -7.86
CA ALA A 297 -8.96 3.97 -8.12
C ALA A 297 -9.51 4.51 -9.45
N GLU A 298 -9.34 3.79 -10.56
CA GLU A 298 -9.75 4.27 -11.88
C GLU A 298 -10.39 3.18 -12.75
N GLY A 299 -10.39 1.89 -12.33
CA GLY A 299 -10.96 0.75 -13.05
C GLY A 299 -9.96 -0.34 -13.39
N CYS A 300 -8.74 0.02 -13.75
CA CYS A 300 -7.67 -0.92 -14.08
C CYS A 300 -6.32 -0.43 -13.57
N ALA A 301 -5.81 -1.06 -12.52
CA ALA A 301 -4.58 -0.62 -11.87
C ALA A 301 -3.35 -0.65 -12.80
N PRO A 302 -3.11 -1.68 -13.64
CA PRO A 302 -2.00 -1.65 -14.60
C PRO A 302 -2.05 -0.47 -15.57
N LEU A 303 -3.24 -0.13 -16.10
CA LEU A 303 -3.42 1.02 -16.99
C LEU A 303 -3.27 2.35 -16.25
N SER A 304 -3.74 2.46 -14.99
CA SER A 304 -3.51 3.63 -14.14
C SER A 304 -2.01 3.86 -13.90
N ILE A 305 -1.25 2.79 -13.65
CA ILE A 305 0.21 2.85 -13.49
C ILE A 305 0.87 3.30 -14.79
N GLN A 306 0.46 2.77 -15.95
CA GLN A 306 0.99 3.19 -17.25
C GLN A 306 0.79 4.70 -17.47
N ARG A 307 -0.44 5.19 -17.25
CA ARG A 307 -0.76 6.62 -17.42
C ARG A 307 -0.02 7.52 -16.42
N LEU A 308 0.16 7.05 -15.18
CA LEU A 308 0.95 7.78 -14.18
C LEU A 308 2.43 7.81 -14.57
N ALA A 309 2.99 6.72 -15.07
CA ALA A 309 4.36 6.64 -15.58
C ALA A 309 4.58 7.59 -16.77
N GLN A 310 3.64 7.66 -17.71
CA GLN A 310 3.65 8.64 -18.82
C GLN A 310 3.63 10.08 -18.30
N ALA A 311 2.81 10.39 -17.31
CA ALA A 311 2.75 11.73 -16.70
C ALA A 311 4.03 12.12 -15.93
N ILE A 312 4.83 11.15 -15.49
CA ILE A 312 6.15 11.40 -14.87
C ILE A 312 7.20 11.69 -15.93
N GLY A 313 7.16 11.00 -17.07
CA GLY A 313 8.12 11.19 -18.18
C GLY A 313 7.87 12.43 -19.04
N ALA A 314 6.67 13.02 -18.93
CA ALA A 314 6.31 14.27 -19.61
C ALA A 314 6.78 15.49 -18.81
#